data_211873cd3bf3d1f948e66e9922dc4f20
#
_entry.id   211873cd3bf3d1f948e66e9922dc4f20
#
_cell.length_a   1.000
_cell.length_b   1.000
_cell.length_c   1.000
_cell.angle_alpha   90.00
_cell.angle_beta   90.00
_cell.angle_gamma   90.00
#
_symmetry.space_group_name_H-M   'P 1'
#
loop_
_entity.id
_entity.type
_entity.pdbx_description
1 polymer ?
#
loop_
_entity_poly.entity_id
_entity_poly.type
_entity_poly.pdbx_seq_one_letter_code
_entity_poly.pdbx_strand_id
1 'polypeptide(L)'
;MAVHEWTVAGSLIETDAGVLLVRNVRRGGFEDWSTPGGVIDADDADIVAGLTREVEEETGLVVREWTGPLYEVRAFAPDMGWRMRCEVHLAVAFDGELRVDDPDGIVVEARFVPAHLCDEHLTSCMPWVREPLTEWLKERWEPHERRGFDYEVNGSSRDSMRVVRGAAT
;
A
#
# COMPACT_ATOMS: atom_id res chain seq x y z
N MET A 1 -13.50 15.51 -19.16
CA MET A 1 -12.08 15.12 -18.94
C MET A 1 -12.05 13.62 -18.63
N ALA A 2 -11.17 12.89 -19.27
CA ALA A 2 -11.01 11.47 -18.99
C ALA A 2 -10.46 11.29 -17.57
N VAL A 3 -11.05 10.40 -16.79
CA VAL A 3 -10.54 10.05 -15.45
C VAL A 3 -9.42 9.05 -15.62
N HIS A 4 -8.26 9.33 -15.03
CA HIS A 4 -7.13 8.41 -15.02
C HIS A 4 -7.36 7.30 -13.98
N GLU A 5 -7.22 6.05 -14.38
CA GLU A 5 -7.44 4.89 -13.50
C GLU A 5 -6.11 4.25 -13.10
N TRP A 6 -5.92 4.05 -11.80
CA TRP A 6 -4.77 3.38 -11.23
C TRP A 6 -5.19 2.05 -10.62
N THR A 7 -4.51 0.98 -11.03
CA THR A 7 -4.55 -0.30 -10.32
C THR A 7 -3.26 -0.42 -9.51
N VAL A 8 -3.42 -0.57 -8.21
CA VAL A 8 -2.31 -0.62 -7.24
C VAL A 8 -2.43 -1.91 -6.43
N ALA A 9 -1.33 -2.45 -6.00
CA ALA A 9 -1.31 -3.51 -5.01
C ALA A 9 -0.38 -3.16 -3.86
N GLY A 10 -0.79 -3.51 -2.66
CA GLY A 10 0.00 -3.39 -1.44
C GLY A 10 0.21 -4.74 -0.78
N SER A 11 1.28 -4.85 -0.04
CA SER A 11 1.64 -6.08 0.66
C SER A 11 1.55 -5.92 2.17
N LEU A 12 1.14 -6.99 2.85
CA LEU A 12 1.39 -7.16 4.27
C LEU A 12 2.39 -8.31 4.44
N ILE A 13 3.58 -7.96 4.91
CA ILE A 13 4.67 -8.91 5.17
C ILE A 13 5.02 -8.78 6.64
N GLU A 14 4.84 -9.85 7.39
CA GLU A 14 4.97 -9.84 8.84
C GLU A 14 5.91 -10.95 9.33
N THR A 15 6.71 -10.61 10.33
CA THR A 15 7.56 -11.53 11.08
C THR A 15 7.38 -11.27 12.57
N ASP A 16 8.09 -12.01 13.42
CA ASP A 16 8.13 -11.75 14.88
C ASP A 16 8.67 -10.35 15.20
N ALA A 17 9.43 -9.74 14.28
CA ALA A 17 9.94 -8.38 14.44
C ALA A 17 8.90 -7.29 14.12
N GLY A 18 7.81 -7.63 13.45
CA GLY A 18 6.72 -6.71 13.09
C GLY A 18 6.34 -6.76 11.62
N VAL A 19 5.74 -5.68 11.14
CA VAL A 19 5.26 -5.49 9.78
C VAL A 19 6.30 -4.75 8.95
N LEU A 20 6.55 -5.23 7.73
CA LEU A 20 7.47 -4.56 6.82
C LEU A 20 6.87 -3.25 6.31
N LEU A 21 7.57 -2.17 6.60
CA LEU A 21 7.29 -0.84 6.07
C LEU A 21 8.49 -0.34 5.27
N VAL A 22 8.21 0.49 4.28
CA VAL A 22 9.19 1.19 3.46
C VAL A 22 9.06 2.69 3.64
N ARG A 23 10.20 3.39 3.68
CA ARG A 23 10.25 4.85 3.67
C ARG A 23 10.44 5.34 2.25
N ASN A 24 9.54 6.20 1.83
CA ASN A 24 9.50 6.77 0.50
C ASN A 24 9.98 8.22 0.54
N VAL A 25 10.82 8.60 -0.41
CA VAL A 25 11.14 10.00 -0.72
C VAL A 25 10.51 10.32 -2.08
N ARG A 26 9.43 11.03 -2.05
CA ARG A 26 8.64 11.33 -3.25
C ARG A 26 9.16 12.57 -3.96
N ARG A 27 8.73 12.75 -5.20
CA ARG A 27 9.04 13.93 -5.99
C ARG A 27 8.68 15.20 -5.19
N GLY A 28 9.63 16.16 -5.08
CA GLY A 28 9.50 17.35 -4.26
C GLY A 28 10.00 17.23 -2.83
N GLY A 29 10.59 16.06 -2.44
CA GLY A 29 11.22 15.85 -1.13
C GLY A 29 10.24 15.49 -0.01
N PHE A 30 8.98 15.22 -0.33
CA PHE A 30 8.02 14.72 0.66
C PHE A 30 8.35 13.27 1.03
N GLU A 31 8.38 13.00 2.33
CA GLU A 31 8.64 11.66 2.86
C GLU A 31 7.39 11.07 3.52
N ASP A 32 7.16 9.79 3.27
CA ASP A 32 6.14 9.01 3.97
C ASP A 32 6.61 7.56 4.19
N TRP A 33 5.88 6.86 5.05
CA TRP A 33 6.00 5.43 5.22
C TRP A 33 4.76 4.73 4.68
N SER A 34 4.96 3.57 4.07
CA SER A 34 3.87 2.73 3.58
C SER A 34 4.26 1.26 3.66
N THR A 35 3.32 0.37 3.41
CA THR A 35 3.66 -1.01 3.07
C THR A 35 4.28 -1.07 1.68
N PRO A 36 5.17 -2.05 1.39
CA PRO A 36 5.69 -2.25 0.04
C PRO A 36 4.58 -2.54 -0.97
N GLY A 37 4.75 -2.05 -2.18
CA GLY A 37 3.83 -2.24 -3.29
C GLY A 37 3.86 -1.07 -4.25
N GLY A 38 3.03 -1.13 -5.29
CA GLY A 38 3.04 -0.10 -6.30
C GLY A 38 1.96 -0.27 -7.35
N VAL A 39 2.13 0.47 -8.43
CA VAL A 39 1.25 0.42 -9.59
C VAL A 39 1.47 -0.88 -10.36
N ILE A 40 0.37 -1.53 -10.72
CA ILE A 40 0.40 -2.72 -11.55
C ILE A 40 0.50 -2.30 -13.01
N ASP A 41 1.56 -2.76 -13.67
CA ASP A 41 1.84 -2.44 -15.05
C ASP A 41 1.01 -3.31 -16.02
N ALA A 42 0.81 -2.81 -17.23
CA ALA A 42 0.09 -3.55 -18.26
C ALA A 42 0.79 -4.86 -18.67
N ASP A 43 2.10 -4.94 -18.45
CA ASP A 43 2.93 -6.14 -18.77
C ASP A 43 2.96 -7.15 -17.62
N ASP A 44 2.46 -6.80 -16.43
CA ASP A 44 2.32 -7.76 -15.34
C ASP A 44 1.23 -8.79 -15.69
N ALA A 45 1.50 -10.07 -15.44
CA ALA A 45 0.56 -11.14 -15.78
C ALA A 45 -0.78 -11.03 -15.03
N ASP A 46 -0.72 -10.58 -13.79
CA ASP A 46 -1.86 -10.28 -12.91
C ASP A 46 -1.42 -9.36 -11.76
N ILE A 47 -2.37 -9.00 -10.90
CA ILE A 47 -2.11 -8.12 -9.75
C ILE A 47 -1.06 -8.71 -8.81
N VAL A 48 -1.11 -10.01 -8.55
CA VAL A 48 -0.18 -10.70 -7.63
C VAL A 48 1.23 -10.77 -8.22
N ALA A 49 1.35 -10.99 -9.52
CA ALA A 49 2.65 -10.96 -10.22
C ALA A 49 3.29 -9.56 -10.14
N GLY A 50 2.51 -8.51 -10.39
CA GLY A 50 2.96 -7.13 -10.25
C GLY A 50 3.35 -6.79 -8.82
N LEU A 51 2.57 -7.21 -7.82
CA LEU A 51 2.91 -7.03 -6.42
C LEU A 51 4.20 -7.74 -6.04
N THR A 52 4.41 -8.96 -6.51
CA THR A 52 5.65 -9.73 -6.26
C THR A 52 6.87 -8.99 -6.81
N ARG A 53 6.77 -8.45 -8.02
CA ARG A 53 7.81 -7.64 -8.65
C ARG A 53 8.11 -6.37 -7.84
N GLU A 54 7.10 -5.61 -7.48
CA GLU A 54 7.25 -4.37 -6.69
C GLU A 54 7.92 -4.64 -5.33
N VAL A 55 7.50 -5.68 -4.61
CA VAL A 55 8.10 -6.04 -3.33
C VAL A 55 9.58 -6.41 -3.47
N GLU A 56 9.94 -7.16 -4.51
CA GLU A 56 11.33 -7.52 -4.77
C GLU A 56 12.18 -6.29 -5.11
N GLU A 57 11.69 -5.41 -5.98
CA GLU A 57 12.35 -4.16 -6.37
C GLU A 57 12.59 -3.24 -5.17
N GLU A 58 11.59 -3.06 -4.33
CA GLU A 58 11.65 -2.14 -3.20
C GLU A 58 12.40 -2.68 -1.98
N THR A 59 12.38 -3.99 -1.77
CA THR A 59 12.84 -4.59 -0.49
C THR A 59 13.87 -5.70 -0.63
N GLY A 60 14.03 -6.29 -1.80
CA GLY A 60 14.87 -7.48 -2.03
C GLY A 60 14.22 -8.79 -1.59
N LEU A 61 13.02 -8.76 -1.01
CA LEU A 61 12.30 -9.98 -0.62
C LEU A 61 11.53 -10.57 -1.80
N VAL A 62 11.60 -11.88 -1.96
CA VAL A 62 10.87 -12.62 -2.98
C VAL A 62 9.74 -13.40 -2.32
N VAL A 63 8.52 -12.95 -2.51
CA VAL A 63 7.34 -13.63 -1.97
C VAL A 63 6.99 -14.83 -2.82
N ARG A 64 6.89 -16.00 -2.21
CA ARG A 64 6.60 -17.28 -2.86
C ARG A 64 5.12 -17.63 -2.82
N GLU A 65 4.42 -17.17 -1.80
CA GLU A 65 3.01 -17.48 -1.61
C GLU A 65 2.29 -16.28 -1.01
N TRP A 66 1.16 -15.94 -1.61
CA TRP A 66 0.25 -14.90 -1.16
C TRP A 66 -1.11 -15.47 -0.78
N THR A 67 -1.77 -14.83 0.17
CA THR A 67 -3.20 -15.02 0.43
C THR A 67 -3.91 -13.67 0.43
N GLY A 68 -5.17 -13.67 0.01
CA GLY A 68 -5.94 -12.42 -0.04
C GLY A 68 -6.77 -12.25 -1.31
N PRO A 69 -7.20 -11.01 -1.57
CA PRO A 69 -6.88 -9.80 -0.80
C PRO A 69 -7.54 -9.79 0.59
N LEU A 70 -6.82 -9.24 1.57
CA LEU A 70 -7.36 -8.98 2.91
C LEU A 70 -8.38 -7.84 2.88
N TYR A 71 -8.06 -6.82 2.09
CA TYR A 71 -8.93 -5.68 1.87
C TYR A 71 -8.66 -5.02 0.52
N GLU A 72 -9.65 -4.29 0.07
CA GLU A 72 -9.57 -3.43 -1.12
C GLU A 72 -9.82 -1.98 -0.73
N VAL A 73 -9.01 -1.10 -1.27
CA VAL A 73 -9.17 0.35 -1.12
C VAL A 73 -9.55 0.94 -2.46
N ARG A 74 -10.55 1.80 -2.46
CA ARG A 74 -10.94 2.61 -3.62
C ARG A 74 -10.87 4.08 -3.22
N ALA A 75 -10.19 4.88 -4.00
CA ALA A 75 -10.13 6.33 -3.83
C ALA A 75 -10.51 7.02 -5.13
N PHE A 76 -11.35 8.03 -5.02
CA PHE A 76 -11.82 8.81 -6.16
C PHE A 76 -11.58 10.30 -5.93
N ALA A 77 -10.86 10.93 -6.84
CA ALA A 77 -10.52 12.34 -6.83
C ALA A 77 -11.09 13.06 -8.07
N PRO A 78 -12.36 13.44 -8.05
CA PRO A 78 -13.04 14.02 -9.22
C PRO A 78 -12.38 15.32 -9.69
N ASP A 79 -11.97 16.19 -8.75
CA ASP A 79 -11.40 17.50 -9.07
C ASP A 79 -9.97 17.40 -9.65
N MET A 80 -9.28 16.28 -9.38
CA MET A 80 -7.95 15.98 -9.92
C MET A 80 -7.99 14.98 -11.09
N GLY A 81 -9.16 14.46 -11.43
CA GLY A 81 -9.38 13.60 -12.58
C GLY A 81 -8.76 12.20 -12.47
N TRP A 82 -8.73 11.60 -11.28
CA TRP A 82 -8.23 10.22 -11.11
C TRP A 82 -9.08 9.38 -10.17
N ARG A 83 -8.96 8.07 -10.35
CA ARG A 83 -9.43 7.06 -9.40
C ARG A 83 -8.38 5.97 -9.22
N MET A 84 -8.36 5.38 -8.05
CA MET A 84 -7.44 4.32 -7.69
C MET A 84 -8.21 3.14 -7.09
N ARG A 85 -7.81 1.94 -7.47
CA ARG A 85 -8.19 0.69 -6.84
C ARG A 85 -6.92 0.00 -6.35
N CYS A 86 -6.87 -0.34 -5.08
CA CYS A 86 -5.73 -1.02 -4.47
C CYS A 86 -6.20 -2.31 -3.79
N GLU A 87 -5.59 -3.44 -4.13
CA GLU A 87 -5.72 -4.69 -3.39
C GLU A 87 -4.54 -4.88 -2.45
N VAL A 88 -4.80 -5.30 -1.21
CA VAL A 88 -3.76 -5.60 -0.24
C VAL A 88 -3.76 -7.07 0.11
N HIS A 89 -2.63 -7.73 -0.14
CA HIS A 89 -2.42 -9.16 0.03
C HIS A 89 -1.44 -9.46 1.17
N LEU A 90 -1.62 -10.59 1.84
CA LEU A 90 -0.75 -11.08 2.91
C LEU A 90 0.26 -12.07 2.34
N ALA A 91 1.55 -11.83 2.59
CA ALA A 91 2.60 -12.78 2.28
C ALA A 91 2.57 -13.95 3.27
N VAL A 92 2.45 -15.17 2.74
CA VAL A 92 2.46 -16.41 3.53
C VAL A 92 3.88 -16.98 3.62
N ALA A 93 4.62 -16.93 2.52
CA ALA A 93 5.99 -17.42 2.43
C ALA A 93 6.83 -16.49 1.57
N PHE A 94 8.02 -16.17 2.04
CA PHE A 94 8.97 -15.34 1.31
C PHE A 94 10.40 -15.70 1.68
N ASP A 95 11.33 -15.36 0.78
CA ASP A 95 12.77 -15.56 0.92
C ASP A 95 13.51 -14.24 0.71
N GLY A 96 14.81 -14.26 0.98
CA GLY A 96 15.71 -13.16 0.73
C GLY A 96 16.05 -12.36 1.98
N GLU A 97 16.84 -11.33 1.77
CA GLU A 97 17.27 -10.38 2.79
C GLU A 97 16.86 -8.97 2.39
N LEU A 98 16.53 -8.13 3.36
CA LEU A 98 16.21 -6.73 3.09
C LEU A 98 17.39 -6.03 2.40
N ARG A 99 17.14 -5.58 1.18
CA ARG A 99 18.07 -4.79 0.38
C ARG A 99 17.27 -3.81 -0.48
N VAL A 100 17.42 -2.55 -0.18
CA VAL A 100 16.79 -1.48 -0.95
C VAL A 100 17.66 -1.15 -2.16
N ASP A 101 17.14 -1.42 -3.34
CA ASP A 101 17.75 -1.08 -4.64
C ASP A 101 16.61 -0.77 -5.63
N ASP A 102 15.78 0.20 -5.24
CA ASP A 102 14.56 0.55 -5.98
C ASP A 102 14.93 1.24 -7.30
N PRO A 103 14.57 0.65 -8.47
CA PRO A 103 14.84 1.24 -9.78
C PRO A 103 14.22 2.63 -9.95
N ASP A 104 13.09 2.90 -9.31
CA ASP A 104 12.41 4.19 -9.36
C ASP A 104 13.03 5.22 -8.41
N GLY A 105 13.89 4.78 -7.49
CA GLY A 105 14.59 5.65 -6.54
C GLY A 105 13.68 6.33 -5.53
N ILE A 106 12.50 5.79 -5.29
CA ILE A 106 11.50 6.32 -4.35
C ILE A 106 11.72 5.72 -2.97
N VAL A 107 11.83 4.40 -2.87
CA VAL A 107 12.09 3.69 -1.62
C VAL A 107 13.55 3.84 -1.23
N VAL A 108 13.79 4.34 -0.02
CA VAL A 108 15.14 4.61 0.50
C VAL A 108 15.47 3.81 1.75
N GLU A 109 14.48 3.18 2.37
CA GLU A 109 14.64 2.36 3.55
C GLU A 109 13.53 1.31 3.61
N ALA A 110 13.83 0.11 4.11
CA ALA A 110 12.86 -0.93 4.41
C ALA A 110 13.19 -1.54 5.76
N ARG A 111 12.19 -1.71 6.63
CA ARG A 111 12.37 -2.35 7.94
C ARG A 111 11.08 -2.94 8.48
N PHE A 112 11.24 -3.95 9.33
CA PHE A 112 10.14 -4.48 10.12
C PHE A 112 9.87 -3.56 11.32
N VAL A 113 8.63 -3.09 11.44
CA VAL A 113 8.17 -2.18 12.48
C VAL A 113 7.22 -2.94 13.39
N PRO A 114 7.44 -2.98 14.72
CA PRO A 114 6.51 -3.60 15.65
C PRO A 114 5.07 -3.11 15.42
N ALA A 115 4.09 -4.01 15.44
CA ALA A 115 2.71 -3.69 15.07
C ALA A 115 2.13 -2.47 15.83
N HIS A 116 2.48 -2.33 17.13
CA HIS A 116 2.02 -1.21 17.95
C HIS A 116 2.64 0.15 17.60
N LEU A 117 3.72 0.17 16.79
CA LEU A 117 4.39 1.38 16.32
C LEU A 117 4.03 1.74 14.87
N CYS A 118 3.33 0.85 14.15
CA CYS A 118 2.99 1.10 12.74
C CYS A 118 2.15 2.35 12.55
N ASP A 119 1.16 2.59 13.42
CA ASP A 119 0.28 3.76 13.32
C ASP A 119 1.05 5.08 13.41
N GLU A 120 2.07 5.14 14.28
CA GLU A 120 2.94 6.31 14.41
C GLU A 120 3.77 6.55 13.14
N HIS A 121 4.36 5.49 12.55
CA HIS A 121 5.10 5.59 11.29
C HIS A 121 4.23 6.06 10.13
N LEU A 122 2.96 5.64 10.11
CA LEU A 122 2.01 5.92 9.04
C LEU A 122 1.31 7.29 9.15
N THR A 123 1.68 8.13 10.12
CA THR A 123 1.05 9.46 10.30
C THR A 123 1.21 10.40 9.11
N SER A 124 2.30 10.24 8.36
CA SER A 124 2.59 11.06 7.17
C SER A 124 1.99 10.54 5.87
N CYS A 125 1.45 9.30 5.88
CA CYS A 125 0.84 8.74 4.68
C CYS A 125 -0.66 9.10 4.57
N MET A 126 -1.22 8.78 3.41
CA MET A 126 -2.64 9.04 3.14
C MET A 126 -3.55 8.18 4.01
N PRO A 127 -4.74 8.69 4.39
CA PRO A 127 -5.72 7.94 5.20
C PRO A 127 -6.06 6.56 4.65
N TRP A 128 -6.15 6.43 3.34
CA TRP A 128 -6.44 5.16 2.66
C TRP A 128 -5.32 4.12 2.74
N VAL A 129 -4.12 4.50 3.17
CA VAL A 129 -3.02 3.57 3.50
C VAL A 129 -3.05 3.25 5.00
N ARG A 130 -3.12 4.29 5.83
CA ARG A 130 -3.01 4.18 7.29
C ARG A 130 -4.20 3.48 7.93
N GLU A 131 -5.43 3.92 7.62
CA GLU A 131 -6.63 3.47 8.32
C GLU A 131 -6.89 1.96 8.13
N PRO A 132 -6.92 1.42 6.90
CA PRO A 132 -7.17 0.00 6.70
C PRO A 132 -6.13 -0.90 7.38
N LEU A 133 -4.85 -0.52 7.29
CA LEU A 133 -3.77 -1.27 7.93
C LEU A 133 -3.90 -1.25 9.45
N THR A 134 -4.16 -0.08 10.02
CA THR A 134 -4.34 0.08 11.47
C THR A 134 -5.53 -0.73 11.98
N GLU A 135 -6.63 -0.75 11.24
CA GLU A 135 -7.80 -1.55 11.57
C GLU A 135 -7.49 -3.05 11.49
N TRP A 136 -6.84 -3.48 10.40
CA TRP A 136 -6.44 -4.89 10.28
C TRP A 136 -5.50 -5.33 11.42
N LEU A 137 -4.53 -4.52 11.79
CA LEU A 137 -3.61 -4.82 12.90
C LEU A 137 -4.32 -4.99 14.25
N LYS A 138 -5.45 -4.32 14.43
CA LYS A 138 -6.27 -4.44 15.64
C LYS A 138 -7.20 -5.65 15.62
N GLU A 139 -7.86 -5.89 14.50
CA GLU A 139 -8.95 -6.85 14.38
C GLU A 139 -8.52 -8.19 13.80
N ARG A 140 -7.47 -8.22 12.98
CA ARG A 140 -6.86 -9.44 12.41
C ARG A 140 -7.85 -10.32 11.66
N TRP A 141 -8.74 -9.74 10.85
CA TRP A 141 -9.66 -10.52 10.02
C TRP A 141 -8.91 -11.36 8.98
N GLU A 142 -9.52 -12.48 8.63
CA GLU A 142 -8.98 -13.42 7.67
C GLU A 142 -9.34 -13.04 6.21
N PRO A 143 -8.61 -13.54 5.20
CA PRO A 143 -8.86 -13.21 3.79
C PRO A 143 -10.29 -13.48 3.31
N HIS A 144 -10.99 -14.47 3.88
CA HIS A 144 -12.37 -14.76 3.53
C HIS A 144 -13.38 -13.70 4.01
N GLU A 145 -12.97 -12.85 4.95
CA GLU A 145 -13.74 -11.69 5.45
C GLU A 145 -13.41 -10.39 4.70
N ARG A 146 -12.81 -10.49 3.53
CA ARG A 146 -12.37 -9.36 2.70
C ARG A 146 -13.21 -8.11 2.91
N ARG A 147 -12.56 -6.99 3.29
CA ARG A 147 -13.20 -5.70 3.54
C ARG A 147 -12.94 -4.69 2.44
N GLY A 148 -13.88 -3.78 2.25
CA GLY A 148 -13.76 -2.66 1.33
C GLY A 148 -13.66 -1.33 2.07
N PHE A 149 -12.81 -0.44 1.57
CA PHE A 149 -12.60 0.90 2.09
C PHE A 149 -12.71 1.91 0.95
N ASP A 150 -13.68 2.79 1.05
CA ASP A 150 -13.95 3.79 0.04
C ASP A 150 -13.57 5.19 0.54
N TYR A 151 -12.91 5.95 -0.31
CA TYR A 151 -12.48 7.32 -0.03
C TYR A 151 -12.84 8.25 -1.17
N GLU A 152 -13.33 9.42 -0.82
CA GLU A 152 -13.51 10.54 -1.72
C GLU A 152 -12.44 11.61 -1.40
N VAL A 153 -11.77 12.08 -2.44
CA VAL A 153 -10.70 13.06 -2.33
C VAL A 153 -11.16 14.34 -3.01
N ASN A 154 -11.51 15.33 -2.22
CA ASN A 154 -11.96 16.64 -2.67
C ASN A 154 -10.80 17.64 -2.71
N GLY A 155 -10.78 18.53 -3.69
CA GLY A 155 -9.73 19.53 -3.87
C GLY A 155 -8.91 19.30 -5.13
N SER A 156 -8.35 20.38 -5.65
CA SER A 156 -7.68 20.40 -6.96
C SER A 156 -6.15 20.23 -6.89
N SER A 157 -5.59 20.13 -5.69
CA SER A 157 -4.16 19.95 -5.46
C SER A 157 -3.89 19.18 -4.18
N ARG A 158 -2.66 18.67 -4.03
CA ARG A 158 -2.25 17.98 -2.81
C ARG A 158 -2.41 18.83 -1.55
N ASP A 159 -2.13 20.12 -1.63
CA ASP A 159 -2.19 21.03 -0.48
C ASP A 159 -3.63 21.41 -0.08
N SER A 160 -4.56 21.34 -1.04
CA SER A 160 -5.98 21.65 -0.82
C SER A 160 -6.85 20.41 -0.60
N MET A 161 -6.27 19.22 -0.73
CA MET A 161 -7.04 17.98 -0.72
C MET A 161 -7.60 17.66 0.67
N ARG A 162 -8.86 17.22 0.67
CA ARG A 162 -9.54 16.65 1.83
C ARG A 162 -9.98 15.23 1.51
N VAL A 163 -9.59 14.31 2.35
CA VAL A 163 -9.96 12.90 2.21
C VAL A 163 -11.11 12.59 3.15
N VAL A 164 -12.19 12.06 2.59
CA VAL A 164 -13.38 11.65 3.34
C VAL A 164 -13.55 10.15 3.13
N ARG A 165 -13.62 9.41 4.23
CA ARG A 165 -13.94 7.98 4.19
C ARG A 165 -15.43 7.79 3.99
N GLY A 166 -15.81 6.94 3.03
CA GLY A 166 -17.17 6.49 2.81
C GLY A 166 -17.66 5.54 3.91
N ALA A 167 -18.95 5.21 3.88
CA ALA A 167 -19.48 4.17 4.75
C ALA A 167 -18.84 2.81 4.41
N ALA A 168 -18.57 1.99 5.42
CA ALA A 168 -18.06 0.65 5.23
C ALA A 168 -19.05 -0.20 4.39
N THR A 169 -18.55 -0.87 3.36
CA THR A 169 -19.31 -1.78 2.50
C THR A 169 -18.88 -3.22 2.75
#